data_ea2bfd40e7a511ccc0487c439d63564e
#
_entry.id   ea2bfd40e7a511ccc0487c439d63564e
#
_cell.length_a   1.000
_cell.length_b   1.000
_cell.length_c   1.000
_cell.angle_alpha   90.00
_cell.angle_beta   90.00
_cell.angle_gamma   90.00
#
_symmetry.space_group_name_H-M   'P 1'
#
loop_
_entity.id
_entity.type
_entity.pdbx_description
1 polymer ?
#
loop_
_entity_poly.entity_id
_entity_poly.type
_entity_poly.pdbx_seq_one_letter_code
_entity_poly.pdbx_strand_id
1 'polypeptide(L)'
;DLEGKSGHLKIHYEYQNTSADSGKYTPFLMATGLLMDGEKFSNVTVDNGKVISDGDRNIVIGMGLPQLKEQLTSVSSKVDDLDIPDSFTVEADVTDYEKVEAVTVATNEVFNEVGTDKFDSLDELKDSMTELQDASNKLVSGSGELKDGLDTLLSSSGTLVSGIDQLASGGNTLAGGTGSLVSGMQSAKTGSSQLAGGVKALSDGVSGMQAQVSDVV
;
A
#
# COMPACT_ATOMS: atom_id res chain seq x y z
N ASP A 1 -19.85 22.78 -3.35
CA ASP A 1 -18.49 22.29 -3.50
C ASP A 1 -17.78 22.38 -2.15
N LEU A 2 -17.23 21.26 -1.67
CA LEU A 2 -16.56 21.18 -0.36
C LEU A 2 -15.04 21.20 -0.50
N GLU A 3 -14.51 21.10 -1.70
CA GLU A 3 -13.09 21.00 -1.96
C GLU A 3 -12.30 22.18 -1.39
N GLY A 4 -11.22 21.91 -0.66
CA GLY A 4 -10.40 22.91 0.01
C GLY A 4 -10.99 23.48 1.30
N LYS A 5 -12.18 23.06 1.74
CA LYS A 5 -12.79 23.56 2.98
C LYS A 5 -12.35 22.77 4.20
N SER A 6 -12.33 23.45 5.33
CA SER A 6 -12.01 22.84 6.64
C SER A 6 -13.20 22.96 7.57
N GLY A 7 -13.40 21.97 8.44
CA GLY A 7 -14.47 21.92 9.42
C GLY A 7 -14.85 20.50 9.81
N HIS A 8 -15.99 20.35 10.45
CA HIS A 8 -16.53 19.05 10.81
C HIS A 8 -17.34 18.47 9.64
N LEU A 9 -17.00 17.27 9.21
CA LEU A 9 -17.65 16.54 8.13
C LEU A 9 -18.52 15.44 8.73
N LYS A 10 -19.75 15.33 8.22
CA LYS A 10 -20.66 14.23 8.49
C LYS A 10 -21.14 13.67 7.16
N ILE A 11 -20.86 12.39 6.90
CA ILE A 11 -21.32 11.67 5.72
C ILE A 11 -22.28 10.58 6.20
N HIS A 12 -23.51 10.61 5.71
CA HIS A 12 -24.50 9.58 5.97
C HIS A 12 -24.71 8.73 4.73
N TYR A 13 -24.58 7.42 4.88
CA TYR A 13 -24.86 6.42 3.86
C TYR A 13 -26.13 5.66 4.26
N GLU A 14 -27.16 5.79 3.42
CA GLU A 14 -28.40 5.05 3.54
C GLU A 14 -28.50 4.06 2.39
N TYR A 15 -28.84 2.81 2.69
CA TYR A 15 -29.03 1.78 1.70
C TYR A 15 -30.51 1.48 1.51
N GLN A 16 -30.89 1.29 0.27
CA GLN A 16 -32.26 0.90 -0.07
C GLN A 16 -32.26 -0.40 -0.85
N ASN A 17 -33.08 -1.36 -0.42
CA ASN A 17 -33.27 -2.62 -1.12
C ASN A 17 -34.46 -2.51 -2.07
N THR A 18 -34.20 -2.32 -3.35
CA THR A 18 -35.22 -2.21 -4.39
C THR A 18 -35.81 -3.55 -4.82
N SER A 19 -35.28 -4.70 -4.36
CA SER A 19 -35.83 -6.02 -4.65
C SER A 19 -37.20 -6.23 -3.99
N ALA A 20 -37.48 -5.54 -2.88
CA ALA A 20 -38.76 -5.60 -2.19
C ALA A 20 -39.93 -5.06 -3.03
N ASP A 21 -39.67 -4.15 -3.98
CA ASP A 21 -40.70 -3.57 -4.87
C ASP A 21 -41.31 -4.61 -5.81
N SER A 22 -40.65 -5.76 -6.02
CA SER A 22 -41.15 -6.88 -6.83
C SER A 22 -42.04 -7.86 -6.06
N GLY A 23 -42.33 -7.59 -4.78
CA GLY A 23 -43.11 -8.46 -3.90
C GLY A 23 -42.33 -9.67 -3.37
N LYS A 24 -41.01 -9.74 -3.60
CA LYS A 24 -40.10 -10.71 -3.02
C LYS A 24 -38.91 -9.98 -2.44
N TYR A 25 -38.75 -10.05 -1.14
CA TYR A 25 -37.58 -9.50 -0.48
C TYR A 25 -36.40 -10.48 -0.57
N THR A 26 -35.26 -9.99 -1.03
CA THR A 26 -33.97 -10.71 -1.00
C THR A 26 -33.04 -9.92 -0.10
N PRO A 27 -32.60 -10.47 1.04
CA PRO A 27 -31.70 -9.76 1.93
C PRO A 27 -30.33 -9.57 1.29
N PHE A 28 -29.73 -8.40 1.53
CA PHE A 28 -28.35 -8.10 1.15
C PHE A 28 -27.60 -7.50 2.34
N LEU A 29 -26.36 -7.91 2.52
CA LEU A 29 -25.37 -7.20 3.30
C LEU A 29 -24.69 -6.18 2.39
N MET A 30 -24.74 -4.93 2.78
CA MET A 30 -24.04 -3.82 2.13
C MET A 30 -22.82 -3.46 2.97
N ALA A 31 -21.65 -3.38 2.36
CA ALA A 31 -20.43 -2.91 2.99
C ALA A 31 -19.80 -1.82 2.12
N THR A 32 -19.57 -0.65 2.70
CA THR A 32 -18.91 0.46 2.02
C THR A 32 -17.58 0.75 2.70
N GLY A 33 -16.51 0.66 1.93
CA GLY A 33 -15.18 1.09 2.32
C GLY A 33 -14.91 2.50 1.85
N LEU A 34 -14.40 3.36 2.74
CA LEU A 34 -13.94 4.71 2.43
C LEU A 34 -12.45 4.80 2.74
N LEU A 35 -11.70 5.44 1.85
CA LEU A 35 -10.29 5.74 2.07
C LEU A 35 -10.16 7.24 2.30
N MET A 36 -9.67 7.62 3.47
CA MET A 36 -9.47 9.00 3.90
C MET A 36 -8.00 9.24 4.22
N ASP A 37 -7.44 10.33 3.73
CA ASP A 37 -6.08 10.77 4.04
C ASP A 37 -5.99 11.17 5.52
N GLY A 38 -5.04 10.59 6.27
CA GLY A 38 -4.88 10.85 7.72
C GLY A 38 -4.37 12.25 8.04
N GLU A 39 -3.70 12.93 7.10
CA GLU A 39 -3.26 14.32 7.27
C GLU A 39 -4.44 15.30 7.14
N LYS A 40 -5.44 14.93 6.36
CA LYS A 40 -6.62 15.77 6.07
C LYS A 40 -7.84 15.44 6.91
N PHE A 41 -7.99 14.18 7.31
CA PHE A 41 -9.15 13.68 8.07
C PHE A 41 -8.68 13.12 9.42
N SER A 42 -9.01 13.81 10.50
CA SER A 42 -8.71 13.41 11.87
C SER A 42 -9.99 13.11 12.66
N ASN A 43 -9.86 12.46 13.80
CA ASN A 43 -10.98 12.09 14.69
C ASN A 43 -12.11 11.33 13.96
N VAL A 44 -11.71 10.46 13.02
CA VAL A 44 -12.66 9.72 12.20
C VAL A 44 -13.40 8.69 13.04
N THR A 45 -14.72 8.72 12.99
CA THR A 45 -15.61 7.79 13.67
C THR A 45 -16.67 7.25 12.72
N VAL A 46 -17.24 6.11 13.05
CA VAL A 46 -18.35 5.49 12.33
C VAL A 46 -19.29 4.82 13.33
N ASP A 47 -20.59 4.94 13.17
CA ASP A 47 -21.59 4.32 14.06
C ASP A 47 -21.79 2.82 13.78
N ASN A 48 -22.11 2.43 12.56
CA ASN A 48 -22.35 1.04 12.15
C ASN A 48 -21.19 0.53 11.28
N GLY A 49 -20.01 0.37 11.91
CA GLY A 49 -18.83 0.01 11.17
C GLY A 49 -17.55 0.01 12.00
N LYS A 50 -16.44 0.12 11.31
CA LYS A 50 -15.12 0.16 11.92
C LYS A 50 -14.19 1.14 11.20
N VAL A 51 -13.36 1.84 11.98
CA VAL A 51 -12.25 2.65 11.48
C VAL A 51 -10.95 1.91 11.75
N ILE A 52 -10.12 1.79 10.73
CA ILE A 52 -8.75 1.27 10.80
C ILE A 52 -7.83 2.42 10.40
N SER A 53 -6.99 2.88 11.32
CA SER A 53 -6.03 3.96 11.08
C SER A 53 -4.61 3.46 11.21
N ASP A 54 -3.72 3.88 10.31
CA ASP A 54 -2.28 3.62 10.35
C ASP A 54 -1.44 4.90 10.59
N GLY A 55 -2.13 6.02 10.82
CA GLY A 55 -1.51 7.33 10.97
C GLY A 55 -1.50 8.14 9.67
N ASP A 56 -1.20 7.52 8.54
CA ASP A 56 -1.20 8.18 7.23
C ASP A 56 -2.56 8.12 6.54
N ARG A 57 -3.36 7.09 6.87
CA ARG A 57 -4.67 6.84 6.26
C ARG A 57 -5.68 6.33 7.27
N ASN A 58 -6.94 6.66 7.03
CA ASN A 58 -8.08 6.09 7.73
C ASN A 58 -8.92 5.29 6.73
N ILE A 59 -9.04 3.99 6.96
CA ILE A 59 -9.94 3.12 6.23
C ILE A 59 -11.19 2.97 7.09
N VAL A 60 -12.30 3.47 6.60
CA VAL A 60 -13.61 3.34 7.25
C VAL A 60 -14.39 2.25 6.53
N ILE A 61 -14.92 1.29 7.26
CA ILE A 61 -15.81 0.26 6.73
C ILE A 61 -17.15 0.43 7.43
N GLY A 62 -18.16 0.88 6.70
CA GLY A 62 -19.54 0.96 7.16
C GLY A 62 -20.38 -0.17 6.59
N MET A 63 -21.37 -0.62 7.34
CA MET A 63 -22.24 -1.74 6.97
C MET A 63 -23.71 -1.39 7.13
N GLY A 64 -24.58 -2.08 6.36
CA GLY A 64 -26.01 -1.99 6.49
C GLY A 64 -26.72 -3.20 5.90
N LEU A 65 -27.91 -3.45 6.42
CA LEU A 65 -28.81 -4.54 6.05
C LEU A 65 -30.17 -3.95 5.65
N PRO A 66 -30.25 -3.34 4.45
CA PRO A 66 -31.40 -2.50 4.09
C PRO A 66 -32.71 -3.25 4.16
N GLN A 67 -33.67 -2.67 4.90
CA GLN A 67 -35.04 -3.16 5.11
C GLN A 67 -35.16 -4.55 5.76
N LEU A 68 -34.05 -5.14 6.25
CA LEU A 68 -34.10 -6.44 6.91
C LEU A 68 -34.90 -6.39 8.21
N LYS A 69 -34.73 -5.33 9.00
CA LYS A 69 -35.46 -5.14 10.26
C LYS A 69 -36.95 -5.11 10.05
N GLU A 70 -37.43 -4.31 9.09
CA GLU A 70 -38.86 -4.19 8.76
C GLU A 70 -39.46 -5.52 8.31
N GLN A 71 -38.72 -6.26 7.48
CA GLN A 71 -39.19 -7.58 7.01
C GLN A 71 -39.29 -8.58 8.16
N LEU A 72 -38.31 -8.63 9.04
CA LEU A 72 -38.30 -9.53 10.20
C LEU A 72 -39.37 -9.10 11.24
N THR A 73 -39.56 -7.81 11.50
CA THR A 73 -40.60 -7.30 12.39
C THR A 73 -42.00 -7.66 11.89
N SER A 74 -42.19 -7.76 10.57
CA SER A 74 -43.48 -8.22 10.00
C SER A 74 -43.81 -9.67 10.36
N VAL A 75 -42.81 -10.46 10.72
CA VAL A 75 -42.93 -11.88 11.12
C VAL A 75 -42.93 -12.03 12.63
N SER A 76 -42.18 -11.24 13.36
CA SER A 76 -42.08 -11.31 14.83
C SER A 76 -41.74 -9.95 15.44
N SER A 77 -42.55 -9.48 16.39
CA SER A 77 -42.29 -8.26 17.14
C SER A 77 -41.09 -8.31 18.09
N LYS A 78 -40.54 -9.49 18.35
CA LYS A 78 -39.33 -9.67 19.16
C LYS A 78 -38.06 -9.16 18.45
N VAL A 79 -38.14 -8.89 17.16
CA VAL A 79 -37.02 -8.34 16.35
C VAL A 79 -36.83 -6.85 16.60
N ASP A 80 -37.80 -6.16 17.20
CA ASP A 80 -37.72 -4.73 17.49
C ASP A 80 -36.51 -4.39 18.39
N ASP A 81 -36.13 -5.31 19.28
CA ASP A 81 -34.98 -5.15 20.19
C ASP A 81 -33.63 -5.46 19.52
N LEU A 82 -33.59 -5.91 18.27
CA LEU A 82 -32.37 -6.17 17.53
C LEU A 82 -31.88 -4.88 16.84
N ASP A 83 -30.60 -4.61 17.02
CA ASP A 83 -29.92 -3.53 16.29
C ASP A 83 -29.50 -4.05 14.90
N ILE A 84 -30.35 -3.82 13.90
CA ILE A 84 -30.12 -4.17 12.50
C ILE A 84 -30.05 -2.87 11.71
N PRO A 85 -28.84 -2.35 11.45
CA PRO A 85 -28.70 -1.08 10.77
C PRO A 85 -28.98 -1.21 9.27
N ASP A 86 -29.64 -0.22 8.69
CA ASP A 86 -29.82 -0.04 7.24
C ASP A 86 -28.91 1.06 6.67
N SER A 87 -28.21 1.76 7.54
CA SER A 87 -27.43 2.94 7.25
C SER A 87 -26.21 3.01 8.17
N PHE A 88 -25.24 3.84 7.80
CA PHE A 88 -24.14 4.22 8.68
C PHE A 88 -23.75 5.68 8.47
N THR A 89 -23.17 6.27 9.50
CA THR A 89 -22.69 7.64 9.48
C THR A 89 -21.20 7.69 9.81
N VAL A 90 -20.46 8.44 9.02
CA VAL A 90 -19.05 8.74 9.26
C VAL A 90 -18.94 10.19 9.67
N GLU A 91 -18.22 10.46 10.76
CA GLU A 91 -17.89 11.81 11.20
C GLU A 91 -16.37 11.96 11.27
N ALA A 92 -15.88 13.14 10.87
CA ALA A 92 -14.45 13.46 10.86
C ALA A 92 -14.23 14.97 10.99
N ASP A 93 -13.11 15.37 11.57
CA ASP A 93 -12.60 16.72 11.47
C ASP A 93 -11.70 16.83 10.24
N VAL A 94 -11.98 17.80 9.37
CA VAL A 94 -11.36 17.93 8.05
C VAL A 94 -10.55 19.22 7.95
N THR A 95 -9.35 19.09 7.42
CA THR A 95 -8.50 20.22 6.99
C THR A 95 -8.23 20.07 5.50
N ASP A 96 -8.62 21.09 4.70
CA ASP A 96 -8.42 21.07 3.25
C ASP A 96 -9.09 19.86 2.59
N TYR A 97 -10.43 19.82 2.60
CA TYR A 97 -11.22 18.67 2.13
C TYR A 97 -10.84 18.24 0.72
N GLU A 98 -10.57 16.97 0.57
CA GLU A 98 -10.48 16.27 -0.71
C GLU A 98 -11.60 15.23 -0.83
N LYS A 99 -11.98 14.94 -2.07
CA LYS A 99 -13.01 13.95 -2.35
C LYS A 99 -12.60 12.57 -1.83
N VAL A 100 -13.41 12.02 -0.94
CA VAL A 100 -13.24 10.67 -0.42
C VAL A 100 -13.69 9.65 -1.46
N GLU A 101 -12.83 8.67 -1.75
CA GLU A 101 -13.19 7.53 -2.59
C GLU A 101 -13.95 6.51 -1.76
N ALA A 102 -15.06 6.01 -2.32
CA ALA A 102 -15.91 5.00 -1.70
C ALA A 102 -16.13 3.82 -2.63
N VAL A 103 -16.01 2.61 -2.08
CA VAL A 103 -16.33 1.36 -2.78
C VAL A 103 -17.40 0.63 -1.98
N THR A 104 -18.53 0.34 -2.61
CA THR A 104 -19.62 -0.42 -1.99
C THR A 104 -19.71 -1.81 -2.62
N VAL A 105 -19.79 -2.82 -1.76
CA VAL A 105 -20.02 -4.21 -2.13
C VAL A 105 -21.38 -4.63 -1.56
N ALA A 106 -22.20 -5.26 -2.39
CA ALA A 106 -23.45 -5.90 -1.99
C ALA A 106 -23.30 -7.42 -2.14
N THR A 107 -23.61 -8.17 -1.10
CA THR A 107 -23.61 -9.63 -1.14
C THR A 107 -24.84 -10.20 -0.43
N ASN A 108 -25.38 -11.27 -0.98
CA ASN A 108 -26.40 -12.09 -0.32
C ASN A 108 -25.88 -13.48 0.08
N GLU A 109 -24.60 -13.76 -0.17
CA GLU A 109 -24.00 -15.08 0.10
C GLU A 109 -24.08 -15.44 1.58
N VAL A 110 -23.91 -14.46 2.46
CA VAL A 110 -24.03 -14.66 3.92
C VAL A 110 -25.42 -15.18 4.33
N PHE A 111 -26.47 -14.91 3.54
CA PHE A 111 -27.82 -15.39 3.79
C PHE A 111 -28.09 -16.73 3.09
N ASN A 112 -27.30 -17.12 2.09
CA ASN A 112 -27.44 -18.42 1.42
C ASN A 112 -26.92 -19.58 2.29
N GLU A 113 -25.97 -19.31 3.17
CA GLU A 113 -25.48 -20.29 4.15
C GLU A 113 -26.44 -20.43 5.34
N VAL A 114 -27.21 -19.37 5.61
CA VAL A 114 -28.31 -19.37 6.57
C VAL A 114 -29.57 -19.76 5.83
N GLY A 115 -29.82 -21.06 5.65
CA GLY A 115 -31.04 -21.56 4.99
C GLY A 115 -32.28 -20.97 5.66
N THR A 116 -33.22 -20.49 4.87
CA THR A 116 -34.51 -19.94 5.34
C THR A 116 -35.30 -20.90 6.23
N ASP A 117 -34.96 -22.17 6.22
CA ASP A 117 -35.55 -23.23 7.06
C ASP A 117 -35.05 -23.21 8.53
N LYS A 118 -34.04 -22.34 8.82
CA LYS A 118 -33.46 -22.20 10.16
C LYS A 118 -34.03 -21.06 10.98
N PHE A 119 -34.90 -20.22 10.44
CA PHE A 119 -35.51 -19.11 11.17
C PHE A 119 -36.73 -19.52 12.03
N ASP A 120 -36.87 -20.82 12.33
CA ASP A 120 -37.96 -21.31 13.16
C ASP A 120 -37.86 -20.91 14.64
N SER A 121 -36.70 -20.34 15.07
CA SER A 121 -36.55 -19.81 16.42
C SER A 121 -35.75 -18.51 16.45
N LEU A 122 -36.05 -17.66 17.41
CA LEU A 122 -35.36 -16.39 17.65
C LEU A 122 -33.88 -16.60 18.08
N ASP A 123 -33.60 -17.74 18.68
CA ASP A 123 -32.25 -18.12 19.10
C ASP A 123 -31.36 -18.43 17.89
N GLU A 124 -31.90 -19.09 16.87
CA GLU A 124 -31.18 -19.35 15.60
C GLU A 124 -30.90 -18.08 14.81
N LEU A 125 -31.83 -17.11 14.85
CA LEU A 125 -31.59 -15.78 14.25
C LEU A 125 -30.46 -15.05 14.98
N LYS A 126 -30.46 -15.09 16.31
CA LYS A 126 -29.39 -14.47 17.13
C LYS A 126 -28.03 -15.12 16.86
N ASP A 127 -27.97 -16.43 16.75
CA ASP A 127 -26.76 -17.18 16.42
C ASP A 127 -26.25 -16.79 15.02
N SER A 128 -27.17 -16.71 14.04
CA SER A 128 -26.83 -16.27 12.68
C SER A 128 -26.34 -14.82 12.61
N MET A 129 -26.92 -13.92 13.41
CA MET A 129 -26.42 -12.54 13.55
C MET A 129 -25.04 -12.50 14.19
N THR A 130 -24.77 -13.36 15.15
CA THR A 130 -23.44 -13.47 15.78
C THR A 130 -22.41 -14.01 14.77
N GLU A 131 -22.76 -15.02 13.97
CA GLU A 131 -21.91 -15.54 12.89
C GLU A 131 -21.62 -14.47 11.83
N LEU A 132 -22.63 -13.65 11.47
CA LEU A 132 -22.45 -12.52 10.56
C LEU A 132 -21.49 -11.47 11.13
N GLN A 133 -21.63 -11.16 12.42
CA GLN A 133 -20.72 -10.26 13.13
C GLN A 133 -19.29 -10.81 13.12
N ASP A 134 -19.12 -12.10 13.38
CA ASP A 134 -17.83 -12.76 13.37
C ASP A 134 -17.22 -12.82 11.97
N ALA A 135 -18.02 -13.09 10.94
CA ALA A 135 -17.58 -13.02 9.55
C ALA A 135 -17.13 -11.61 9.15
N SER A 136 -17.88 -10.59 9.58
CA SER A 136 -17.51 -9.20 9.38
C SER A 136 -16.20 -8.82 10.09
N ASN A 137 -16.04 -9.26 11.33
CA ASN A 137 -14.79 -9.05 12.09
C ASN A 137 -13.58 -9.75 11.42
N LYS A 138 -13.78 -10.94 10.87
CA LYS A 138 -12.75 -11.67 10.10
C LYS A 138 -12.39 -10.93 8.82
N LEU A 139 -13.37 -10.38 8.09
CA LEU A 139 -13.14 -9.58 6.89
C LEU A 139 -12.33 -8.32 7.21
N VAL A 140 -12.67 -7.62 8.31
CA VAL A 140 -11.92 -6.46 8.79
C VAL A 140 -10.49 -6.84 9.16
N SER A 141 -10.31 -7.97 9.88
CA SER A 141 -8.98 -8.46 10.26
C SER A 141 -8.14 -8.83 9.03
N GLY A 142 -8.74 -9.55 8.07
CA GLY A 142 -8.07 -9.90 6.81
C GLY A 142 -7.70 -8.68 5.96
N SER A 143 -8.53 -7.63 5.99
CA SER A 143 -8.19 -6.34 5.34
C SER A 143 -7.02 -5.65 6.02
N GLY A 144 -6.92 -5.74 7.36
CA GLY A 144 -5.76 -5.28 8.12
C GLY A 144 -4.48 -6.03 7.75
N GLU A 145 -4.54 -7.37 7.71
CA GLU A 145 -3.40 -8.21 7.31
C GLU A 145 -2.94 -7.91 5.88
N LEU A 146 -3.88 -7.69 4.95
CA LEU A 146 -3.55 -7.30 3.58
C LEU A 146 -2.85 -5.94 3.54
N LYS A 147 -3.32 -4.97 4.32
CA LYS A 147 -2.67 -3.67 4.46
C LYS A 147 -1.23 -3.83 4.96
N ASP A 148 -1.03 -4.56 6.07
CA ASP A 148 0.30 -4.78 6.65
C ASP A 148 1.24 -5.50 5.65
N GLY A 149 0.70 -6.42 4.85
CA GLY A 149 1.40 -7.06 3.74
C GLY A 149 1.84 -6.07 2.66
N LEU A 150 0.96 -5.14 2.29
CA LEU A 150 1.26 -4.08 1.32
C LEU A 150 2.31 -3.09 1.84
N ASP A 151 2.25 -2.70 3.10
CA ASP A 151 3.23 -1.83 3.74
C ASP A 151 4.62 -2.51 3.80
N THR A 152 4.65 -3.80 4.09
CA THR A 152 5.87 -4.62 4.04
C THR A 152 6.44 -4.66 2.62
N LEU A 153 5.59 -4.84 1.61
CA LEU A 153 6.00 -4.84 0.21
C LEU A 153 6.56 -3.48 -0.22
N LEU A 154 5.90 -2.40 0.19
CA LEU A 154 6.35 -1.03 -0.08
C LEU A 154 7.72 -0.76 0.55
N SER A 155 7.91 -1.12 1.81
CA SER A 155 9.20 -1.01 2.51
C SER A 155 10.30 -1.83 1.83
N SER A 156 9.99 -3.06 1.43
CA SER A 156 10.91 -3.95 0.70
C SER A 156 11.29 -3.37 -0.65
N SER A 157 10.33 -2.78 -1.37
CA SER A 157 10.57 -2.05 -2.62
C SER A 157 11.52 -0.86 -2.42
N GLY A 158 11.34 -0.07 -1.35
CA GLY A 158 12.26 1.02 -0.99
C GLY A 158 13.68 0.54 -0.73
N THR A 159 13.81 -0.60 -0.03
CA THR A 159 15.11 -1.24 0.21
C THR A 159 15.76 -1.70 -1.10
N LEU A 160 14.98 -2.27 -2.02
CA LEU A 160 15.47 -2.69 -3.33
C LEU A 160 15.97 -1.50 -4.16
N VAL A 161 15.21 -0.41 -4.21
CA VAL A 161 15.61 0.83 -4.90
C VAL A 161 16.93 1.34 -4.33
N SER A 162 17.05 1.41 -3.00
CA SER A 162 18.31 1.82 -2.34
C SER A 162 19.49 0.90 -2.68
N GLY A 163 19.25 -0.40 -2.78
CA GLY A 163 20.26 -1.37 -3.22
C GLY A 163 20.70 -1.14 -4.66
N ILE A 164 19.77 -0.84 -5.55
CA ILE A 164 20.07 -0.50 -6.96
C ILE A 164 20.94 0.78 -7.03
N ASP A 165 20.60 1.82 -6.26
CA ASP A 165 21.39 3.05 -6.21
C ASP A 165 22.82 2.81 -5.70
N GLN A 166 22.98 1.97 -4.68
CA GLN A 166 24.28 1.56 -4.18
C GLN A 166 25.08 0.78 -5.23
N LEU A 167 24.44 -0.11 -5.97
CA LEU A 167 25.06 -0.86 -7.05
C LEU A 167 25.50 0.07 -8.19
N ALA A 168 24.67 1.03 -8.57
CA ALA A 168 25.00 2.04 -9.56
C ALA A 168 26.21 2.89 -9.12
N SER A 169 26.24 3.32 -7.86
CA SER A 169 27.36 4.07 -7.27
C SER A 169 28.64 3.24 -7.23
N GLY A 170 28.55 1.96 -6.87
CA GLY A 170 29.65 1.03 -6.90
C GLY A 170 30.20 0.83 -8.31
N GLY A 171 29.31 0.70 -9.29
CA GLY A 171 29.65 0.62 -10.72
C GLY A 171 30.43 1.85 -11.21
N ASN A 172 29.99 3.05 -10.85
CA ASN A 172 30.68 4.30 -11.17
C ASN A 172 32.07 4.37 -10.50
N THR A 173 32.19 3.93 -9.25
CA THR A 173 33.48 3.87 -8.54
C THR A 173 34.44 2.91 -9.23
N LEU A 174 33.97 1.73 -9.64
CA LEU A 174 34.76 0.75 -10.37
C LEU A 174 35.22 1.27 -11.73
N ALA A 175 34.32 1.95 -12.46
CA ALA A 175 34.68 2.58 -13.74
C ALA A 175 35.78 3.65 -13.57
N GLY A 176 35.67 4.50 -12.54
CA GLY A 176 36.68 5.49 -12.17
C GLY A 176 38.03 4.83 -11.79
N GLY A 177 38.01 3.75 -11.01
CA GLY A 177 39.16 2.99 -10.66
C GLY A 177 39.87 2.34 -11.87
N THR A 178 39.09 1.80 -12.80
CA THR A 178 39.57 1.26 -14.08
C THR A 178 40.22 2.35 -14.93
N GLY A 179 39.60 3.54 -15.01
CA GLY A 179 40.18 4.70 -15.70
C GLY A 179 41.55 5.13 -15.10
N SER A 180 41.65 5.14 -13.78
CA SER A 180 42.90 5.45 -13.06
C SER A 180 43.97 4.40 -13.34
N LEU A 181 43.60 3.12 -13.37
CA LEU A 181 44.54 2.03 -13.71
C LEU A 181 45.07 2.17 -15.14
N VAL A 182 44.21 2.44 -16.11
CA VAL A 182 44.59 2.70 -17.52
C VAL A 182 45.56 3.87 -17.61
N SER A 183 45.29 4.98 -16.90
CA SER A 183 46.17 6.14 -16.86
C SER A 183 47.55 5.80 -16.23
N GLY A 184 47.55 5.02 -15.15
CA GLY A 184 48.79 4.52 -14.51
C GLY A 184 49.60 3.64 -15.45
N MET A 185 48.96 2.72 -16.18
CA MET A 185 49.63 1.87 -17.19
C MET A 185 50.22 2.71 -18.33
N GLN A 186 49.53 3.76 -18.78
CA GLN A 186 50.06 4.65 -19.82
C GLN A 186 51.28 5.43 -19.32
N SER A 187 51.27 5.87 -18.07
CA SER A 187 52.42 6.57 -17.43
C SER A 187 53.62 5.63 -17.30
N ALA A 188 53.41 4.37 -16.88
CA ALA A 188 54.44 3.33 -16.80
C ALA A 188 55.03 3.03 -18.17
N LYS A 189 54.17 2.93 -19.21
CA LYS A 189 54.65 2.74 -20.60
C LYS A 189 55.55 3.90 -21.04
N THR A 190 55.14 5.14 -20.77
CA THR A 190 55.95 6.34 -21.10
C THR A 190 57.27 6.33 -20.37
N GLY A 191 57.29 6.05 -19.05
CA GLY A 191 58.50 5.94 -18.25
C GLY A 191 59.45 4.85 -18.78
N SER A 192 58.91 3.69 -19.16
CA SER A 192 59.70 2.60 -19.76
C SER A 192 60.29 3.02 -21.09
N SER A 193 59.59 3.76 -21.93
CA SER A 193 60.10 4.27 -23.20
C SER A 193 61.23 5.32 -22.98
N GLN A 194 61.09 6.17 -21.97
CA GLN A 194 62.13 7.14 -21.59
C GLN A 194 63.37 6.44 -21.08
N LEU A 195 63.23 5.39 -20.26
CA LEU A 195 64.33 4.57 -19.78
C LEU A 195 65.08 3.89 -20.94
N ALA A 196 64.32 3.29 -21.87
CA ALA A 196 64.93 2.70 -23.08
C ALA A 196 65.73 3.70 -23.93
N GLY A 197 65.17 4.91 -24.08
CA GLY A 197 65.84 6.03 -24.75
C GLY A 197 67.15 6.46 -24.03
N GLY A 198 67.12 6.56 -22.71
CA GLY A 198 68.27 6.86 -21.87
C GLY A 198 69.37 5.79 -21.96
N VAL A 199 69.00 4.49 -21.93
CA VAL A 199 69.92 3.40 -22.10
C VAL A 199 70.57 3.40 -23.48
N LYS A 200 69.79 3.72 -24.53
CA LYS A 200 70.31 3.91 -25.88
C LYS A 200 71.33 5.03 -25.96
N ALA A 201 71.04 6.21 -25.44
CA ALA A 201 71.88 7.37 -25.40
C ALA A 201 73.21 7.08 -24.63
N LEU A 202 73.14 6.36 -23.51
CA LEU A 202 74.30 5.91 -22.78
C LEU A 202 75.15 4.93 -23.63
N SER A 203 74.55 4.01 -24.31
CA SER A 203 75.25 3.03 -25.21
C SER A 203 75.97 3.78 -26.36
N ASP A 204 75.25 4.76 -26.98
CA ASP A 204 75.87 5.56 -28.04
C ASP A 204 77.03 6.38 -27.54
N GLY A 205 76.89 6.98 -26.33
CA GLY A 205 78.02 7.70 -25.68
C GLY A 205 79.26 6.83 -25.37
N VAL A 206 79.05 5.63 -24.85
CA VAL A 206 80.14 4.64 -24.61
C VAL A 206 80.80 4.27 -25.89
N SER A 207 80.01 4.02 -26.97
CA SER A 207 80.63 3.70 -28.31
C SER A 207 81.43 4.83 -28.87
N GLY A 208 80.98 6.08 -28.70
CA GLY A 208 81.72 7.31 -29.11
C GLY A 208 83.01 7.49 -28.34
N MET A 209 83.01 7.26 -27.02
CA MET A 209 84.28 7.25 -26.23
C MET A 209 85.21 6.15 -26.64
N GLN A 210 84.74 4.97 -26.97
CA GLN A 210 85.57 3.84 -27.43
C GLN A 210 86.23 4.16 -28.78
N ALA A 211 85.50 4.79 -29.69
CA ALA A 211 86.05 5.25 -30.96
C ALA A 211 87.16 6.31 -30.74
N GLN A 212 86.95 7.29 -29.84
CA GLN A 212 87.97 8.29 -29.52
C GLN A 212 89.25 7.69 -28.90
N VAL A 213 89.12 6.67 -28.06
CA VAL A 213 90.26 5.96 -27.48
C VAL A 213 91.03 5.17 -28.56
N SER A 214 90.35 4.59 -29.53
CA SER A 214 91.01 3.85 -30.63
C SER A 214 91.78 4.77 -31.59
N ASP A 215 91.37 6.06 -31.71
CA ASP A 215 92.05 7.05 -32.54
C ASP A 215 93.32 7.62 -31.89
N VAL A 216 93.60 7.37 -30.62
CA VAL A 216 94.72 7.91 -29.84
C VAL A 216 95.78 6.87 -29.62
N VAL A 217 95.55 5.59 -29.94
CA VAL A 217 96.53 4.47 -29.83
C VAL A 217 97.07 4.14 -31.20
#